data_0b60d58c007d1d0c21990b8c714d1b4e
#
_entry.id   0b60d58c007d1d0c21990b8c714d1b4e
#
_cell.length_a   1.000
_cell.length_b   1.000
_cell.length_c   1.000
_cell.angle_alpha   90.00
_cell.angle_beta   90.00
_cell.angle_gamma   90.00
#
_symmetry.space_group_name_H-M   'P 1'
#
loop_
_entity.id
_entity.type
_entity.pdbx_description
1 polymer ?
#
loop_
_entity_poly.entity_id
_entity_poly.type
_entity_poly.pdbx_seq_one_letter_code
_entity_poly.pdbx_strand_id
1 'polypeptide(L)'
;RRVLFRSAVKGPLPKQLVGGNYFAEQRQFNLSLQANGINFDQFLKVRGQTVEEFRAWLHAQAERKLRSWLGLLLVAEKEGLAPTDAEVEAAAAHWDAKLDGERTFPANDARKVRQRLARERAEQFIVEHSTLTPPPEEPVVQQIG
;
A
#
# COMPACT_ATOMS: atom_id res chain seq x y z
N ARG A 1 1.93 8.61 17.61
CA ARG A 1 3.01 8.31 16.64
C ARG A 1 2.55 8.17 15.21
N ARG A 2 1.36 7.63 14.96
CA ARG A 2 0.80 7.60 13.61
C ARG A 2 0.62 8.99 13.02
N VAL A 3 0.24 9.95 13.85
CA VAL A 3 0.10 11.34 13.43
C VAL A 3 1.46 11.94 13.07
N LEU A 4 2.50 11.58 13.83
CA LEU A 4 3.84 12.11 13.60
C LEU A 4 4.44 11.65 12.27
N PHE A 5 4.30 10.38 11.91
CA PHE A 5 4.88 9.94 10.67
C PHE A 5 4.06 10.38 9.44
N ARG A 6 2.74 10.51 9.57
CA ARG A 6 1.92 11.13 8.52
C ARG A 6 2.32 12.59 8.26
N SER A 7 2.62 13.31 9.34
CA SER A 7 3.05 14.70 9.21
C SER A 7 4.48 14.86 8.74
N ALA A 8 5.29 13.80 8.76
CA ALA A 8 6.65 13.82 8.22
C ALA A 8 6.67 13.91 6.67
N VAL A 9 5.60 13.44 6.02
CA VAL A 9 5.48 13.48 4.57
C VAL A 9 4.50 14.59 4.19
N LYS A 10 5.02 15.82 4.14
CA LYS A 10 4.24 17.00 3.78
C LYS A 10 4.65 17.49 2.39
N GLY A 11 3.76 18.23 1.77
CA GLY A 11 4.02 18.87 0.50
C GLY A 11 3.50 18.07 -0.68
N PRO A 12 3.71 18.59 -1.90
CA PRO A 12 3.23 17.93 -3.11
C PRO A 12 4.00 16.65 -3.38
N LEU A 13 3.27 15.61 -3.74
CA LEU A 13 3.87 14.35 -4.16
C LEU A 13 4.16 14.39 -5.66
N PRO A 14 5.22 13.69 -6.12
CA PRO A 14 5.49 13.58 -7.56
C PRO A 14 4.29 12.99 -8.30
N LYS A 15 3.87 13.67 -9.36
CA LYS A 15 2.69 13.26 -10.15
C LYS A 15 2.80 11.84 -10.68
N GLN A 16 3.99 11.43 -11.10
CA GLN A 16 4.24 10.09 -11.63
C GLN A 16 4.00 9.01 -10.57
N LEU A 17 4.41 9.24 -9.32
CA LEU A 17 4.19 8.30 -8.22
C LEU A 17 2.71 8.23 -7.85
N VAL A 18 2.05 9.37 -7.79
CA VAL A 18 0.60 9.43 -7.51
C VAL A 18 -0.18 8.71 -8.61
N GLY A 19 0.16 8.96 -9.87
CA GLY A 19 -0.46 8.29 -11.02
C GLY A 19 -0.28 6.78 -11.00
N GLY A 20 0.92 6.32 -10.70
CA GLY A 20 1.21 4.89 -10.60
C GLY A 20 0.40 4.22 -9.50
N ASN A 21 0.31 4.84 -8.34
CA ASN A 21 -0.50 4.32 -7.24
C ASN A 21 -2.00 4.37 -7.54
N TYR A 22 -2.46 5.41 -8.24
CA TYR A 22 -3.85 5.49 -8.68
C TYR A 22 -4.21 4.31 -9.59
N PHE A 23 -3.38 3.98 -10.58
CA PHE A 23 -3.62 2.84 -11.45
C PHE A 23 -3.58 1.51 -10.69
N ALA A 24 -2.69 1.37 -9.73
CA ALA A 24 -2.62 0.18 -8.89
C ALA A 24 -3.89 0.03 -8.05
N GLU A 25 -4.37 1.11 -7.45
CA GLU A 25 -5.61 1.11 -6.67
C GLU A 25 -6.82 0.79 -7.54
N GLN A 26 -6.89 1.36 -8.74
CA GLN A 26 -7.96 1.09 -9.69
C GLN A 26 -7.99 -0.38 -10.09
N ARG A 27 -6.83 -0.96 -10.37
CA ARG A 27 -6.71 -2.37 -10.73
C ARG A 27 -7.16 -3.26 -9.58
N GLN A 28 -6.70 -2.98 -8.37
CA GLN A 28 -7.05 -3.75 -7.18
C GLN A 28 -8.56 -3.67 -6.90
N PHE A 29 -9.13 -2.50 -7.07
CA PHE A 29 -10.56 -2.30 -6.90
C PHE A 29 -11.37 -3.11 -7.93
N ASN A 30 -10.97 -3.07 -9.20
CA ASN A 30 -11.64 -3.83 -10.25
C ASN A 30 -11.57 -5.34 -10.00
N LEU A 31 -10.41 -5.82 -9.54
CA LEU A 31 -10.26 -7.23 -9.18
C LEU A 31 -11.20 -7.62 -8.03
N SER A 32 -11.34 -6.73 -7.05
CA SER A 32 -12.24 -6.95 -5.92
C SER A 32 -13.71 -7.02 -6.36
N LEU A 33 -14.12 -6.15 -7.27
CA LEU A 33 -15.47 -6.20 -7.83
C LEU A 33 -15.72 -7.51 -8.59
N GLN A 34 -14.77 -7.92 -9.41
CA GLN A 34 -14.87 -9.17 -10.16
C GLN A 34 -14.96 -10.38 -9.23
N ALA A 35 -14.12 -10.40 -8.18
CA ALA A 35 -14.11 -11.49 -7.22
C ALA A 35 -15.44 -11.62 -6.46
N ASN A 36 -16.15 -10.51 -6.26
CA ASN A 36 -17.45 -10.48 -5.58
C ASN A 36 -18.63 -10.51 -6.55
N GLY A 37 -18.40 -10.59 -7.84
CA GLY A 37 -19.45 -10.61 -8.85
C GLY A 37 -20.26 -9.32 -8.91
N ILE A 38 -19.66 -8.19 -8.57
CA ILE A 38 -20.34 -6.90 -8.50
C ILE A 38 -20.00 -6.08 -9.74
N ASN A 39 -21.05 -5.52 -10.36
CA ASN A 39 -20.91 -4.59 -11.47
C ASN A 39 -20.58 -3.20 -10.94
N PHE A 40 -19.71 -2.47 -11.66
CA PHE A 40 -19.28 -1.13 -11.26
C PHE A 40 -20.46 -0.15 -11.17
N ASP A 41 -21.39 -0.20 -12.11
CA ASP A 41 -22.59 0.66 -12.08
C ASP A 41 -23.46 0.39 -10.86
N GLN A 42 -23.62 -0.87 -10.50
CA GLN A 42 -24.35 -1.25 -9.28
C GLN A 42 -23.64 -0.73 -8.03
N PHE A 43 -22.32 -0.84 -8.01
CA PHE A 43 -21.51 -0.31 -6.91
C PHE A 43 -21.73 1.19 -6.72
N LEU A 44 -21.71 1.96 -7.81
CA LEU A 44 -21.92 3.40 -7.75
C LEU A 44 -23.33 3.74 -7.27
N LYS A 45 -24.33 3.00 -7.72
CA LYS A 45 -25.73 3.22 -7.30
C LYS A 45 -25.90 2.98 -5.80
N VAL A 46 -25.32 1.91 -5.28
CA VAL A 46 -25.40 1.60 -3.85
C VAL A 46 -24.75 2.70 -3.02
N ARG A 47 -23.65 3.27 -3.48
CA ARG A 47 -22.96 4.33 -2.77
C ARG A 47 -23.53 5.72 -3.03
N GLY A 48 -24.39 5.87 -4.03
CA GLY A 48 -24.92 7.17 -4.39
C GLY A 48 -23.84 8.12 -4.93
N GLN A 49 -22.86 7.58 -5.64
CA GLN A 49 -21.74 8.35 -6.19
C GLN A 49 -21.79 8.41 -7.71
N THR A 50 -21.30 9.52 -8.26
CA THR A 50 -21.00 9.62 -9.68
C THR A 50 -19.63 9.01 -9.97
N VAL A 51 -19.35 8.77 -11.26
CA VAL A 51 -18.03 8.28 -11.69
C VAL A 51 -16.94 9.28 -11.29
N GLU A 52 -17.17 10.56 -11.46
CA GLU A 52 -16.24 11.62 -11.12
C GLU A 52 -15.93 11.66 -9.62
N GLU A 53 -16.97 11.56 -8.81
CA GLU A 53 -16.83 11.50 -7.34
C GLU A 53 -16.03 10.28 -6.91
N PHE A 54 -16.30 9.13 -7.53
CA PHE A 54 -15.56 7.90 -7.25
C PHE A 54 -14.09 8.02 -7.65
N ARG A 55 -13.80 8.59 -8.81
CA ARG A 55 -12.41 8.80 -9.26
C ARG A 55 -11.65 9.71 -8.31
N ALA A 56 -12.29 10.78 -7.87
CA ALA A 56 -11.68 11.71 -6.91
C ALA A 56 -11.39 11.02 -5.58
N TRP A 57 -12.33 10.20 -5.10
CA TRP A 57 -12.15 9.40 -3.89
C TRP A 57 -10.99 8.41 -4.03
N LEU A 58 -10.95 7.69 -5.16
CA LEU A 58 -9.90 6.70 -5.42
C LEU A 58 -8.52 7.37 -5.50
N HIS A 59 -8.45 8.53 -6.13
CA HIS A 59 -7.21 9.32 -6.23
C HIS A 59 -6.73 9.74 -4.83
N ALA A 60 -7.64 10.21 -3.99
CA ALA A 60 -7.33 10.58 -2.61
C ALA A 60 -6.83 9.38 -1.80
N GLN A 61 -7.41 8.20 -2.02
CA GLN A 61 -6.96 6.98 -1.37
C GLN A 61 -5.54 6.61 -1.80
N ALA A 62 -5.28 6.67 -3.11
CA ALA A 62 -3.95 6.39 -3.65
C ALA A 62 -2.90 7.34 -3.07
N GLU A 63 -3.23 8.61 -2.96
CA GLU A 63 -2.34 9.61 -2.38
C GLU A 63 -2.06 9.34 -0.90
N ARG A 64 -3.09 9.01 -0.12
CA ARG A 64 -2.93 8.66 1.30
C ARG A 64 -2.05 7.43 1.48
N LYS A 65 -2.26 6.40 0.67
CA LYS A 65 -1.43 5.19 0.73
C LYS A 65 0.02 5.48 0.38
N LEU A 66 0.25 6.31 -0.62
CA LEU A 66 1.60 6.72 -1.00
C LEU A 66 2.28 7.49 0.13
N ARG A 67 1.58 8.45 0.75
CA ARG A 67 2.13 9.20 1.89
C ARG A 67 2.46 8.29 3.06
N SER A 68 1.58 7.35 3.37
CA SER A 68 1.82 6.37 4.44
C SER A 68 3.04 5.50 4.13
N TRP A 69 3.15 5.04 2.90
CA TRP A 69 4.28 4.21 2.46
C TRP A 69 5.60 4.96 2.54
N LEU A 70 5.64 6.20 2.06
CA LEU A 70 6.85 7.03 2.16
C LEU A 70 7.18 7.34 3.63
N GLY A 71 6.18 7.56 4.46
CA GLY A 71 6.38 7.77 5.89
C GLY A 71 7.02 6.56 6.57
N LEU A 72 6.59 5.36 6.19
CA LEU A 72 7.17 4.12 6.72
C LEU A 72 8.63 3.96 6.31
N LEU A 73 8.97 4.30 5.07
CA LEU A 73 10.36 4.28 4.62
C LEU A 73 11.23 5.26 5.40
N LEU A 74 10.70 6.44 5.73
CA LEU A 74 11.40 7.42 6.56
C LEU A 74 11.62 6.89 7.97
N VAL A 75 10.63 6.23 8.56
CA VAL A 75 10.77 5.60 9.88
C VAL A 75 11.85 4.53 9.84
N ALA A 76 11.85 3.68 8.82
CA ALA A 76 12.86 2.64 8.66
C ALA A 76 14.26 3.24 8.57
N GLU A 77 14.43 4.33 7.84
CA GLU A 77 15.71 5.02 7.72
C GLU A 77 16.15 5.61 9.06
N LYS A 78 15.27 6.34 9.74
CA LYS A 78 15.60 6.99 11.02
C LYS A 78 15.93 6.01 12.14
N GLU A 79 15.22 4.88 12.17
CA GLU A 79 15.36 3.88 13.24
C GLU A 79 16.36 2.77 12.89
N GLY A 80 17.06 2.91 11.77
CA GLY A 80 18.08 1.92 11.36
C GLY A 80 17.49 0.54 11.06
N LEU A 81 16.28 0.49 10.52
CA LEU A 81 15.57 -0.77 10.23
C LEU A 81 15.77 -1.25 8.80
N ALA A 82 16.58 -0.55 8.02
CA ALA A 82 16.84 -0.92 6.63
C ALA A 82 17.42 -2.33 6.54
N PRO A 83 16.91 -3.19 5.65
CA PRO A 83 17.44 -4.54 5.51
C PRO A 83 18.83 -4.54 4.87
N THR A 84 19.62 -5.53 5.22
CA THR A 84 20.92 -5.77 4.58
C THR A 84 20.70 -6.42 3.22
N ASP A 85 21.73 -6.39 2.37
CA ASP A 85 21.67 -7.03 1.06
C ASP A 85 21.41 -8.54 1.18
N ALA A 86 22.03 -9.19 2.16
CA ALA A 86 21.80 -10.62 2.43
C ALA A 86 20.34 -10.89 2.80
N GLU A 87 19.74 -10.03 3.61
CA GLU A 87 18.33 -10.17 3.98
C GLU A 87 17.40 -9.97 2.79
N VAL A 88 17.73 -9.04 1.90
CA VAL A 88 16.97 -8.81 0.68
C VAL A 88 17.04 -10.04 -0.24
N GLU A 89 18.21 -10.61 -0.42
CA GLU A 89 18.39 -11.82 -1.23
C GLU A 89 17.61 -13.01 -0.65
N ALA A 90 17.69 -13.21 0.65
CA ALA A 90 16.97 -14.29 1.33
C ALA A 90 15.46 -14.14 1.19
N ALA A 91 14.94 -12.91 1.34
CA ALA A 91 13.51 -12.64 1.18
C ALA A 91 13.05 -12.85 -0.26
N ALA A 92 13.83 -12.41 -1.24
CA ALA A 92 13.52 -12.62 -2.65
C ALA A 92 13.45 -14.11 -2.99
N ALA A 93 14.42 -14.90 -2.51
CA ALA A 93 14.44 -16.34 -2.73
C ALA A 93 13.23 -17.03 -2.07
N HIS A 94 12.88 -16.60 -0.86
CA HIS A 94 11.71 -17.13 -0.15
C HIS A 94 10.40 -16.85 -0.89
N TRP A 95 10.25 -15.65 -1.42
CA TRP A 95 9.06 -15.28 -2.16
C TRP A 95 8.96 -15.98 -3.51
N ASP A 96 10.09 -16.16 -4.20
CA ASP A 96 10.15 -16.95 -5.43
C ASP A 96 9.70 -18.38 -5.19
N ALA A 97 10.21 -19.00 -4.14
CA ALA A 97 9.84 -20.36 -3.77
C ALA A 97 8.34 -20.48 -3.43
N LYS A 98 7.79 -19.44 -2.78
CA LYS A 98 6.39 -19.41 -2.38
C LYS A 98 5.45 -19.23 -3.56
N LEU A 99 5.91 -18.58 -4.64
CA LEU A 99 5.15 -18.35 -5.85
C LEU A 99 5.28 -19.48 -6.87
N ASP A 100 5.97 -20.54 -6.49
CA ASP A 100 6.08 -21.81 -7.24
C ASP A 100 6.58 -21.63 -8.67
N GLY A 101 7.53 -20.72 -8.87
CA GLY A 101 8.13 -20.46 -10.17
C GLY A 101 7.26 -19.64 -11.12
N GLU A 102 6.07 -19.23 -10.72
CA GLU A 102 5.20 -18.38 -11.55
C GLU A 102 5.78 -16.99 -11.74
N ARG A 103 6.72 -16.59 -10.90
CA ARG A 103 7.35 -15.28 -10.94
C ARG A 103 8.81 -15.38 -10.58
N THR A 104 9.64 -15.27 -11.56
CA THR A 104 11.05 -14.96 -11.31
C THR A 104 11.13 -13.46 -11.08
N PHE A 105 11.65 -13.05 -9.93
CA PHE A 105 11.94 -11.64 -9.68
C PHE A 105 13.17 -11.26 -10.50
N PRO A 106 13.03 -10.38 -11.52
CA PRO A 106 14.21 -9.88 -12.19
C PRO A 106 15.11 -9.13 -11.20
N ALA A 107 16.40 -9.04 -11.51
CA ALA A 107 17.40 -8.44 -10.63
C ALA A 107 17.03 -7.02 -10.16
N ASN A 108 16.26 -6.28 -10.98
CA ASN A 108 15.78 -4.93 -10.62
C ASN A 108 14.68 -4.94 -9.55
N ASP A 109 14.06 -6.08 -9.28
CA ASP A 109 13.04 -6.18 -8.23
C ASP A 109 13.64 -6.24 -6.82
N ALA A 110 14.95 -6.41 -6.70
CA ALA A 110 15.63 -6.31 -5.40
C ALA A 110 15.30 -5.00 -4.69
N ARG A 111 15.15 -3.92 -5.43
CA ARG A 111 14.75 -2.62 -4.90
C ARG A 111 13.34 -2.68 -4.27
N LYS A 112 12.40 -3.33 -4.93
CA LYS A 112 11.04 -3.51 -4.43
C LYS A 112 11.01 -4.40 -3.19
N VAL A 113 11.79 -5.47 -3.20
CA VAL A 113 11.95 -6.36 -2.05
C VAL A 113 12.51 -5.60 -0.85
N ARG A 114 13.54 -4.81 -1.07
CA ARG A 114 14.15 -3.97 -0.04
C ARG A 114 13.15 -3.00 0.56
N GLN A 115 12.39 -2.30 -0.26
CA GLN A 115 11.39 -1.34 0.19
C GLN A 115 10.28 -2.02 0.98
N ARG A 116 9.84 -3.19 0.54
CA ARG A 116 8.81 -3.96 1.24
C ARG A 116 9.27 -4.41 2.63
N LEU A 117 10.50 -4.93 2.73
CA LEU A 117 11.06 -5.33 4.01
C LEU A 117 11.21 -4.14 4.96
N ALA A 118 11.70 -3.02 4.45
CA ALA A 118 11.83 -1.79 5.24
C ALA A 118 10.48 -1.35 5.77
N ARG A 119 9.44 -1.37 4.93
CA ARG A 119 8.09 -0.99 5.31
C ARG A 119 7.52 -1.94 6.38
N GLU A 120 7.65 -3.23 6.17
CA GLU A 120 7.16 -4.24 7.13
C GLU A 120 7.81 -4.06 8.50
N ARG A 121 9.12 -3.82 8.51
CA ARG A 121 9.86 -3.58 9.75
C ARG A 121 9.42 -2.29 10.43
N ALA A 122 9.18 -1.24 9.65
CA ALA A 122 8.68 0.02 10.19
C ALA A 122 7.26 -0.12 10.77
N GLU A 123 6.39 -0.85 10.10
CA GLU A 123 5.05 -1.15 10.60
C GLU A 123 5.13 -1.90 11.94
N GLN A 124 5.96 -2.93 11.99
CA GLN A 124 6.17 -3.71 13.22
C GLN A 124 6.73 -2.84 14.34
N PHE A 125 7.72 -1.99 14.03
CA PHE A 125 8.30 -1.07 15.00
C PHE A 125 7.24 -0.14 15.58
N ILE A 126 6.38 0.43 14.73
CA ILE A 126 5.31 1.33 15.16
C ILE A 126 4.32 0.60 16.07
N VAL A 127 3.93 -0.62 15.70
CA VAL A 127 3.02 -1.45 16.52
C VAL A 127 3.63 -1.75 17.88
N GLU A 128 4.90 -2.15 17.93
CA GLU A 128 5.60 -2.50 19.17
C GLU A 128 5.79 -1.30 20.10
N HIS A 129 5.98 -0.10 19.54
CA HIS A 129 6.25 1.12 20.30
C HIS A 129 5.03 2.01 20.45
N SER A 130 3.87 1.58 19.98
CA SER A 130 2.63 2.34 20.06
C SER A 130 1.69 1.74 21.11
N THR A 131 1.18 2.58 21.98
CA THR A 131 0.12 2.21 22.92
C THR A 131 -1.26 2.56 22.36
N LEU A 132 -1.30 3.07 21.12
CA LEU A 132 -2.55 3.50 20.51
C LEU A 132 -3.33 2.31 19.98
N THR A 133 -4.64 2.37 20.20
CA THR A 133 -5.57 1.43 19.59
C THR A 133 -5.53 1.63 18.08
N PRO A 134 -5.42 0.55 17.27
CA PRO A 134 -5.46 0.73 15.83
C PRO A 134 -6.79 1.34 15.41
N PRO A 135 -6.80 2.25 14.41
CA PRO A 135 -8.04 2.80 13.91
C PRO A 135 -8.90 1.69 13.30
N PRO A 136 -10.22 1.80 13.36
CA PRO A 136 -11.08 0.83 12.72
C PRO A 136 -10.75 0.78 11.22
N GLU A 137 -10.69 -0.42 10.68
CA GLU A 137 -10.50 -0.60 9.26
C GLU A 137 -11.66 0.04 8.51
N GLU A 138 -11.36 0.78 7.46
CA GLU A 138 -12.39 1.30 6.58
C GLU A 138 -12.85 0.15 5.67
N PRO A 139 -14.04 -0.39 5.84
CA PRO A 139 -14.49 -1.52 5.05
C PRO A 139 -14.98 -1.06 3.69
N VAL A 140 -14.06 -0.77 2.76
CA VAL A 140 -14.40 -0.20 1.47
C VAL A 140 -15.15 -1.17 0.58
N VAL A 141 -14.66 -2.39 0.45
CA VAL A 141 -15.26 -3.41 -0.43
C VAL A 141 -16.15 -4.36 0.34
N GLN A 142 -15.87 -4.59 1.60
CA GLN A 142 -16.60 -5.52 2.45
C GLN A 142 -18.05 -5.11 2.71
N GLN A 143 -18.35 -3.82 2.60
CA GLN A 143 -19.72 -3.32 2.75
C GLN A 143 -20.62 -3.63 1.56
N ILE A 144 -20.07 -4.11 0.46
CA ILE A 144 -20.78 -4.35 -0.78
C ILE A 144 -21.16 -5.82 -0.93
N GLY A 145 -20.46 -6.68 -0.25
CA GLY A 145 -20.67 -8.11 -0.31
C GLY A 145 -21.91 -8.60 0.39
#